data_3677b71903bb67f139c88d3b2deea688
#
_entry.id   3677b71903bb67f139c88d3b2deea688
#
_cell.length_a   1.000
_cell.length_b   1.000
_cell.length_c   1.000
_cell.angle_alpha   90.00
_cell.angle_beta   90.00
_cell.angle_gamma   90.00
#
_symmetry.space_group_name_H-M   'P 1'
#
loop_
_entity.id
_entity.type
_entity.pdbx_description
1 polymer ?
#
loop_
_entity_poly.entity_id
_entity_poly.type
_entity_poly.pdbx_seq_one_letter_code
_entity_poly.pdbx_strand_id
1 'polypeptide(L)'
;LTAFDGNLYRLRRRDVDLEAVRAAFPKRLSETGLFASTEELELLPGAVPYSVNVPLWSDHAEKERFIVLPAGAKIGFEEQASWRFPVGTVLVKHFLLDLDRQTASGEQRLETRFFVRSPEGWKGYTYVWNEAQTDADLLDEAMTRTYRVKTADGEIEQPWYFPSRADCMACHTRATDFVLGPNTRQMNRKLDPAGGDANQIGTFARLGMFENPPTRPVEELERYPDWEAGSGTTDALVRAYLDVNCSFCHSPAGIGGKRPDLRFHTPLKETAMVG
;
A
#
# COMPACT_ATOMS: atom_id res chain seq x y z
N LEU A 1 3.85 -31.71 3.21
CA LEU A 1 2.97 -30.70 2.59
C LEU A 1 3.32 -30.57 1.11
N THR A 2 2.34 -30.75 0.25
CA THR A 2 2.40 -30.43 -1.18
C THR A 2 2.05 -28.96 -1.36
N ALA A 3 2.91 -28.19 -2.01
CA ALA A 3 2.60 -26.83 -2.41
C ALA A 3 1.92 -26.79 -3.78
N PHE A 4 1.32 -25.68 -4.13
CA PHE A 4 0.63 -25.46 -5.42
C PHE A 4 1.52 -25.61 -6.65
N ASP A 5 2.85 -25.55 -6.46
CA ASP A 5 3.87 -25.74 -7.51
C ASP A 5 4.19 -27.24 -7.77
N GLY A 6 3.49 -28.16 -7.11
CA GLY A 6 3.70 -29.59 -7.23
C GLY A 6 4.92 -30.15 -6.47
N ASN A 7 5.67 -29.31 -5.78
CA ASN A 7 6.84 -29.75 -5.02
C ASN A 7 6.46 -30.26 -3.62
N LEU A 8 7.26 -31.20 -3.12
CA LEU A 8 7.15 -31.71 -1.76
C LEU A 8 8.09 -30.93 -0.83
N TYR A 9 7.52 -30.23 0.14
CA TYR A 9 8.28 -29.49 1.14
C TYR A 9 8.23 -30.20 2.49
N ARG A 10 9.40 -30.37 3.12
CA ARG A 10 9.52 -30.82 4.49
C ARG A 10 9.64 -29.61 5.40
N LEU A 11 8.61 -29.36 6.21
CA LEU A 11 8.69 -28.37 7.27
C LEU A 11 9.68 -28.86 8.34
N ARG A 12 10.69 -28.05 8.60
CA ARG A 12 11.57 -28.21 9.78
C ARG A 12 11.26 -27.07 10.74
N ARG A 13 11.00 -27.41 11.99
CA ARG A 13 10.96 -26.42 13.05
C ARG A 13 12.34 -25.76 13.13
N ARG A 14 12.38 -24.44 13.00
CA ARG A 14 13.56 -23.64 13.26
C ARG A 14 13.31 -22.96 14.60
N ASP A 15 14.21 -23.16 15.55
CA ASP A 15 14.19 -22.38 16.78
C ASP A 15 14.63 -20.96 16.41
N VAL A 16 13.62 -20.09 16.25
CA VAL A 16 13.82 -18.66 16.02
C VAL A 16 13.61 -18.01 17.38
N ASP A 17 14.61 -17.31 17.84
CA ASP A 17 14.43 -16.41 18.98
C ASP A 17 13.52 -15.26 18.55
N LEU A 18 12.23 -15.44 18.83
CA LEU A 18 11.19 -14.47 18.46
C LEU A 18 11.37 -13.15 19.23
N GLU A 19 11.96 -13.18 20.41
CA GLU A 19 12.23 -11.97 21.17
C GLU A 19 13.40 -11.19 20.56
N ALA A 20 14.47 -11.86 20.15
CA ALA A 20 15.55 -11.20 19.42
C ALA A 20 15.11 -10.61 18.08
N VAL A 21 14.20 -11.30 17.35
CA VAL A 21 13.63 -10.78 16.10
C VAL A 21 12.67 -9.59 16.35
N ARG A 22 11.93 -9.61 17.47
CA ARG A 22 11.09 -8.49 17.90
C ARG A 22 11.90 -7.32 18.44
N ALA A 23 13.00 -7.59 19.16
CA ALA A 23 13.88 -6.57 19.70
C ALA A 23 14.70 -5.82 18.64
N ALA A 24 14.85 -6.39 17.44
CA ALA A 24 15.69 -5.81 16.38
C ALA A 24 14.98 -4.71 15.55
N PHE A 25 13.67 -4.47 15.74
CA PHE A 25 12.94 -3.44 15.02
C PHE A 25 12.51 -2.30 15.96
N PRO A 26 12.65 -1.01 15.55
CA PRO A 26 12.34 0.13 16.40
C PRO A 26 10.95 0.06 17.01
N LYS A 27 10.84 0.33 18.31
CA LYS A 27 9.57 0.27 19.03
C LYS A 27 8.74 1.53 18.86
N ARG A 28 9.38 2.65 18.55
CA ARG A 28 8.74 3.92 18.26
C ARG A 28 8.98 4.36 16.84
N LEU A 29 8.01 5.05 16.26
CA LEU A 29 8.14 5.59 14.91
C LEU A 29 9.30 6.58 14.80
N SER A 30 9.52 7.43 15.83
CA SER A 30 10.64 8.36 15.94
C SER A 30 12.01 7.67 15.93
N GLU A 31 12.10 6.41 16.37
CA GLU A 31 13.36 5.65 16.43
C GLU A 31 13.73 5.00 15.09
N THR A 32 12.86 5.07 14.08
CA THR A 32 13.08 4.40 12.79
C THR A 32 14.15 5.03 11.93
N GLY A 33 14.52 6.26 12.24
CA GLY A 33 15.47 7.03 11.42
C GLY A 33 14.92 7.48 10.07
N LEU A 34 13.59 7.46 9.89
CA LEU A 34 12.93 7.91 8.66
C LEU A 34 12.28 9.29 8.80
N PHE A 35 12.18 9.81 10.02
CA PHE A 35 11.52 11.08 10.29
C PHE A 35 12.50 12.11 10.85
N ALA A 36 12.40 13.34 10.37
CA ALA A 36 12.99 14.52 10.98
C ALA A 36 12.14 14.96 12.19
N SER A 37 10.82 14.85 12.06
CA SER A 37 9.83 15.08 13.11
C SER A 37 8.64 14.14 12.91
N THR A 38 8.30 13.35 13.91
CA THR A 38 7.07 12.57 13.91
C THR A 38 5.87 13.46 14.21
N GLU A 39 5.99 14.43 15.09
CA GLU A 39 4.93 15.39 15.42
C GLU A 39 4.45 16.15 14.19
N GLU A 40 5.36 16.62 13.35
CA GLU A 40 5.05 17.31 12.08
C GLU A 40 4.86 16.35 10.90
N LEU A 41 5.00 15.04 11.11
CA LEU A 41 4.99 13.99 10.07
C LEU A 41 6.04 14.25 8.97
N GLU A 42 7.13 14.92 9.33
CA GLU A 42 8.20 15.28 8.41
C GLU A 42 9.17 14.11 8.22
N LEU A 43 9.22 13.57 7.00
CA LEU A 43 10.17 12.53 6.63
C LEU A 43 11.55 13.13 6.28
N LEU A 44 12.61 12.37 6.53
CA LEU A 44 13.95 12.73 6.10
C LEU A 44 14.05 12.81 4.57
N PRO A 45 14.99 13.62 4.03
CA PRO A 45 15.25 13.69 2.59
C PRO A 45 15.50 12.31 1.99
N GLY A 46 14.89 12.05 0.83
CA GLY A 46 14.96 10.75 0.15
C GLY A 46 13.67 9.92 0.23
N ALA A 47 12.74 10.30 1.09
CA ALA A 47 11.37 9.79 1.01
C ALA A 47 10.63 10.48 -0.14
N VAL A 48 10.21 9.71 -1.12
CA VAL A 48 9.55 10.21 -2.33
C VAL A 48 8.05 9.98 -2.23
N PRO A 49 7.22 11.03 -2.17
CA PRO A 49 5.77 10.88 -2.10
C PRO A 49 5.23 10.29 -3.41
N TYR A 50 4.14 9.51 -3.28
CA TYR A 50 3.41 9.02 -4.43
C TYR A 50 1.92 8.91 -4.12
N SER A 51 1.12 9.01 -5.17
CA SER A 51 -0.30 8.79 -5.15
C SER A 51 -0.72 7.68 -6.11
N VAL A 52 -1.96 7.23 -6.04
CA VAL A 52 -2.49 6.13 -6.85
C VAL A 52 -3.80 6.54 -7.51
N ASN A 53 -4.10 5.97 -8.69
CA ASN A 53 -5.34 6.28 -9.41
C ASN A 53 -6.58 5.75 -8.68
N VAL A 54 -6.48 4.57 -8.09
CA VAL A 54 -7.58 3.92 -7.36
C VAL A 54 -7.08 3.54 -5.97
N PRO A 55 -7.52 4.21 -4.91
CA PRO A 55 -7.09 3.87 -3.56
C PRO A 55 -7.73 2.57 -3.07
N LEU A 56 -6.99 1.82 -2.24
CA LEU A 56 -7.58 0.77 -1.41
C LEU A 56 -8.61 1.41 -0.49
N TRP A 57 -9.83 0.86 -0.46
CA TRP A 57 -10.86 1.30 0.47
C TRP A 57 -10.42 1.01 1.92
N SER A 58 -10.58 1.97 2.80
CA SER A 58 -10.24 1.85 4.23
C SER A 58 -11.14 2.80 5.02
N ASP A 59 -12.42 2.50 5.08
CA ASP A 59 -13.38 3.15 5.98
C ASP A 59 -13.26 4.68 6.06
N HIS A 60 -13.16 5.34 4.89
CA HIS A 60 -12.98 6.79 4.71
C HIS A 60 -11.63 7.37 5.19
N ALA A 61 -10.66 6.54 5.59
CA ALA A 61 -9.35 7.09 5.93
C ALA A 61 -8.59 7.55 4.68
N GLU A 62 -8.05 8.75 4.72
CA GLU A 62 -7.10 9.28 3.76
C GLU A 62 -5.75 8.59 3.90
N LYS A 63 -4.93 8.67 2.86
CA LYS A 63 -3.65 7.95 2.84
C LYS A 63 -2.55 8.76 2.17
N GLU A 64 -1.52 9.04 2.93
CA GLU A 64 -0.25 9.53 2.39
C GLU A 64 0.72 8.38 2.18
N ARG A 65 1.49 8.41 1.11
CA ARG A 65 2.35 7.29 0.72
C ARG A 65 3.71 7.78 0.28
N PHE A 66 4.75 7.04 0.69
CA PHE A 66 6.13 7.36 0.33
C PHE A 66 6.92 6.10 -0.02
N ILE A 67 7.88 6.27 -0.93
CA ILE A 67 8.90 5.29 -1.28
C ILE A 67 10.22 5.78 -0.72
N VAL A 68 10.88 4.95 0.08
CA VAL A 68 12.25 5.19 0.56
C VAL A 68 13.14 4.10 -0.02
N LEU A 69 14.10 4.48 -0.85
CA LEU A 69 15.08 3.57 -1.44
C LEU A 69 16.41 3.65 -0.69
N PRO A 70 17.17 2.56 -0.60
CA PRO A 70 18.56 2.63 -0.19
C PRO A 70 19.37 3.55 -1.11
N ALA A 71 20.41 4.16 -0.59
CA ALA A 71 21.27 5.07 -1.35
C ALA A 71 21.80 4.39 -2.63
N GLY A 72 21.59 5.03 -3.77
CA GLY A 72 22.01 4.54 -5.09
C GLY A 72 21.22 3.35 -5.64
N ALA A 73 20.29 2.77 -4.89
CA ALA A 73 19.45 1.69 -5.36
C ALA A 73 18.32 2.21 -6.26
N LYS A 74 17.85 1.35 -7.17
CA LYS A 74 16.85 1.70 -8.16
C LYS A 74 15.73 0.66 -8.23
N ILE A 75 14.57 1.11 -8.68
CA ILE A 75 13.38 0.28 -8.92
C ILE A 75 13.50 -0.35 -10.30
N GLY A 76 13.29 -1.66 -10.40
CA GLY A 76 13.06 -2.32 -11.68
C GLY A 76 11.65 -1.98 -12.17
N PHE A 77 11.55 -1.11 -13.19
CA PHE A 77 10.28 -0.76 -13.80
C PHE A 77 9.73 -1.93 -14.61
N GLU A 78 8.44 -2.20 -14.44
CA GLU A 78 7.71 -3.18 -15.23
C GLU A 78 6.41 -2.54 -15.73
N GLU A 79 6.16 -2.65 -17.03
CA GLU A 79 5.00 -1.98 -17.62
C GLU A 79 3.68 -2.65 -17.24
N GLN A 80 3.63 -3.99 -17.24
CA GLN A 80 2.41 -4.77 -17.05
C GLN A 80 2.41 -5.62 -15.76
N ALA A 81 3.53 -5.64 -15.03
CA ALA A 81 3.71 -6.40 -13.81
C ALA A 81 3.98 -5.47 -12.61
N SER A 82 4.09 -6.06 -11.43
CA SER A 82 4.53 -5.34 -10.23
C SER A 82 5.97 -4.86 -10.39
N TRP A 83 6.24 -3.63 -9.95
CA TRP A 83 7.60 -3.10 -9.95
C TRP A 83 8.50 -3.85 -8.96
N ARG A 84 9.75 -4.04 -9.33
CA ARG A 84 10.73 -4.73 -8.48
C ARG A 84 11.48 -3.75 -7.60
N PHE A 85 11.36 -3.93 -6.30
CA PHE A 85 12.02 -3.08 -5.31
C PHE A 85 13.29 -3.75 -4.77
N PRO A 86 14.41 -3.02 -4.65
CA PRO A 86 15.64 -3.53 -4.08
C PRO A 86 15.49 -3.84 -2.58
N VAL A 87 16.35 -4.73 -2.07
CA VAL A 87 16.44 -4.98 -0.63
C VAL A 87 16.79 -3.69 0.10
N GLY A 88 16.14 -3.42 1.22
CA GLY A 88 16.25 -2.18 1.99
C GLY A 88 15.21 -1.12 1.64
N THR A 89 14.36 -1.35 0.62
CA THR A 89 13.23 -0.45 0.34
C THR A 89 12.23 -0.45 1.48
N VAL A 90 11.74 0.73 1.84
CA VAL A 90 10.61 0.93 2.74
C VAL A 90 9.49 1.64 1.99
N LEU A 91 8.32 1.02 1.92
CA LEU A 91 7.08 1.67 1.49
C LEU A 91 6.36 2.13 2.75
N VAL A 92 6.12 3.43 2.85
CA VAL A 92 5.46 4.07 3.99
C VAL A 92 4.03 4.42 3.60
N LYS A 93 3.09 4.17 4.49
CA LYS A 93 1.70 4.58 4.34
C LYS A 93 1.16 5.10 5.66
N HIS A 94 0.76 6.37 5.67
CA HIS A 94 0.01 6.96 6.77
C HIS A 94 -1.48 6.80 6.50
N PHE A 95 -2.25 6.52 7.55
CA PHE A 95 -3.70 6.51 7.52
C PHE A 95 -4.21 7.62 8.44
N LEU A 96 -5.00 8.50 7.86
CA LEU A 96 -5.56 9.67 8.49
C LEU A 96 -7.08 9.59 8.42
N LEU A 97 -7.77 9.84 9.52
CA LEU A 97 -9.22 9.80 9.59
C LEU A 97 -9.74 11.14 10.05
N ASP A 98 -10.61 11.74 9.26
CA ASP A 98 -11.31 12.94 9.68
C ASP A 98 -12.44 12.57 10.66
N LEU A 99 -12.28 12.99 11.91
CA LEU A 99 -13.25 12.77 12.99
C LEU A 99 -14.40 13.80 12.98
N ASP A 100 -14.27 14.87 12.19
CA ASP A 100 -15.33 15.86 11.99
C ASP A 100 -15.52 16.15 10.49
N ARG A 101 -16.25 15.28 9.81
CA ARG A 101 -16.52 15.37 8.37
C ARG A 101 -17.36 16.58 7.96
N GLN A 102 -17.86 17.37 8.92
CA GLN A 102 -18.62 18.58 8.63
C GLN A 102 -17.71 19.78 8.42
N THR A 103 -16.57 19.81 9.11
CA THR A 103 -15.64 20.95 9.10
C THR A 103 -14.31 20.65 8.41
N ALA A 104 -14.03 19.39 8.09
CA ALA A 104 -12.75 18.91 7.57
C ALA A 104 -11.55 19.38 8.41
N SER A 105 -11.74 19.51 9.73
CA SER A 105 -10.74 20.02 10.68
C SER A 105 -10.35 19.01 11.75
N GLY A 106 -10.87 17.80 11.68
CA GLY A 106 -10.68 16.75 12.68
C GLY A 106 -9.75 15.63 12.25
N GLU A 107 -8.86 15.87 11.28
CA GLU A 107 -7.96 14.83 10.78
C GLU A 107 -7.04 14.32 11.89
N GLN A 108 -7.09 13.02 12.14
CA GLN A 108 -6.29 12.32 13.12
C GLN A 108 -5.49 11.20 12.46
N ARG A 109 -4.20 11.14 12.76
CA ARG A 109 -3.34 10.03 12.37
C ARG A 109 -3.74 8.80 13.17
N LEU A 110 -4.14 7.74 12.49
CA LEU A 110 -4.51 6.47 13.13
C LEU A 110 -3.30 5.56 13.24
N GLU A 111 -2.67 5.30 12.10
CA GLU A 111 -1.53 4.41 12.02
C GLU A 111 -0.58 4.80 10.88
N THR A 112 0.68 4.40 11.04
CA THR A 112 1.68 4.40 9.98
C THR A 112 2.11 2.97 9.73
N ARG A 113 1.98 2.49 8.49
CA ARG A 113 2.43 1.16 8.09
C ARG A 113 3.72 1.25 7.30
N PHE A 114 4.68 0.42 7.67
CA PHE A 114 5.86 0.16 6.87
C PHE A 114 5.75 -1.19 6.19
N PHE A 115 6.11 -1.24 4.93
CA PHE A 115 6.30 -2.47 4.21
C PHE A 115 7.75 -2.52 3.75
N VAL A 116 8.56 -3.36 4.40
CA VAL A 116 10.01 -3.36 4.31
C VAL A 116 10.50 -4.54 3.49
N ARG A 117 11.33 -4.28 2.48
CA ARG A 117 11.98 -5.30 1.68
C ARG A 117 13.26 -5.77 2.38
N SER A 118 13.21 -6.89 3.08
CA SER A 118 14.37 -7.54 3.68
C SER A 118 14.97 -8.60 2.75
N PRO A 119 16.20 -9.11 3.00
CA PRO A 119 16.77 -10.22 2.24
C PRO A 119 15.88 -11.47 2.23
N GLU A 120 15.13 -11.72 3.30
CA GLU A 120 14.23 -12.86 3.44
C GLU A 120 12.87 -12.65 2.77
N GLY A 121 12.56 -11.42 2.33
CA GLY A 121 11.29 -11.06 1.72
C GLY A 121 10.70 -9.78 2.28
N TRP A 122 9.44 -9.55 1.98
CA TRP A 122 8.70 -8.40 2.47
C TRP A 122 8.15 -8.65 3.88
N LYS A 123 8.14 -7.60 4.70
CA LYS A 123 7.62 -7.63 6.08
C LYS A 123 6.80 -6.37 6.34
N GLY A 124 5.58 -6.56 6.87
CA GLY A 124 4.72 -5.46 7.29
C GLY A 124 4.94 -5.10 8.76
N TYR A 125 4.84 -3.82 9.08
CA TYR A 125 4.89 -3.28 10.44
C TYR A 125 3.85 -2.19 10.58
N THR A 126 3.09 -2.20 11.68
CA THR A 126 2.07 -1.20 11.99
C THR A 126 2.51 -0.42 13.22
N TYR A 127 2.54 0.90 13.13
CA TYR A 127 2.72 1.82 14.24
C TYR A 127 1.39 2.52 14.53
N VAL A 128 0.95 2.47 15.76
CA VAL A 128 -0.31 3.09 16.20
C VAL A 128 0.01 4.42 16.86
N TRP A 129 -0.61 5.50 16.36
CA TRP A 129 -0.39 6.84 16.88
C TRP A 129 -0.94 7.00 18.29
N ASN A 130 -0.18 7.72 19.13
CA ASN A 130 -0.62 8.11 20.46
C ASN A 130 -1.69 9.22 20.37
N GLU A 131 -2.43 9.44 21.45
CA GLU A 131 -3.50 10.44 21.50
C GLU A 131 -2.98 11.87 21.31
N ALA A 132 -1.75 12.15 21.74
CA ALA A 132 -1.11 13.45 21.58
C ALA A 132 -0.66 13.72 20.14
N GLN A 133 -0.72 12.73 19.24
CA GLN A 133 -0.30 12.84 17.83
C GLN A 133 1.18 13.24 17.66
N THR A 134 2.04 12.92 18.63
CA THR A 134 3.46 13.27 18.64
C THR A 134 4.37 12.14 18.19
N ASP A 135 3.95 10.86 18.41
CA ASP A 135 4.70 9.66 18.03
C ASP A 135 3.75 8.46 17.90
N ALA A 136 4.26 7.34 17.40
CA ALA A 136 3.50 6.10 17.28
C ALA A 136 4.30 4.90 17.77
N ASP A 137 3.61 3.95 18.40
CA ASP A 137 4.20 2.74 18.96
C ASP A 137 4.00 1.54 18.04
N LEU A 138 5.04 0.71 17.91
CA LEU A 138 4.99 -0.53 17.13
C LEU A 138 3.97 -1.49 17.71
N LEU A 139 3.02 -1.91 16.90
CA LEU A 139 1.99 -2.87 17.26
C LEU A 139 2.56 -4.29 17.31
N ASP A 140 2.42 -4.96 18.43
CA ASP A 140 2.84 -6.36 18.59
C ASP A 140 1.78 -7.34 18.08
N GLU A 141 0.50 -7.09 18.40
CA GLU A 141 -0.65 -7.91 18.00
C GLU A 141 -1.78 -7.04 17.46
N ALA A 142 -2.62 -7.61 16.59
CA ALA A 142 -3.77 -6.89 16.04
C ALA A 142 -4.69 -6.36 17.14
N MET A 143 -5.24 -5.16 16.92
CA MET A 143 -6.20 -4.55 17.84
C MET A 143 -7.28 -3.78 17.10
N THR A 144 -8.38 -3.53 17.76
CA THR A 144 -9.45 -2.63 17.28
C THR A 144 -9.61 -1.48 18.25
N ARG A 145 -9.75 -0.26 17.70
CA ARG A 145 -10.14 0.93 18.48
C ARG A 145 -11.36 1.57 17.81
N THR A 146 -12.32 2.01 18.59
CA THR A 146 -13.51 2.70 18.08
C THR A 146 -13.31 4.20 18.17
N TYR A 147 -13.57 4.91 17.08
CA TYR A 147 -13.51 6.36 16.99
C TYR A 147 -14.93 6.92 16.88
N ARG A 148 -15.18 8.07 17.49
CA ARG A 148 -16.41 8.83 17.31
C ARG A 148 -16.20 9.81 16.17
N VAL A 149 -17.05 9.72 15.15
CA VAL A 149 -16.95 10.53 13.94
C VAL A 149 -18.23 11.34 13.77
N LYS A 150 -18.11 12.65 13.68
CA LYS A 150 -19.22 13.53 13.36
C LYS A 150 -19.49 13.54 11.87
N THR A 151 -20.72 13.29 11.49
CA THR A 151 -21.20 13.31 10.08
C THR A 151 -22.37 14.27 9.94
N ALA A 152 -22.82 14.52 8.71
CA ALA A 152 -24.00 15.34 8.45
C ALA A 152 -25.27 14.77 9.12
N ASP A 153 -25.34 13.45 9.31
CA ASP A 153 -26.48 12.74 9.88
C ASP A 153 -26.36 12.51 11.39
N GLY A 154 -25.31 13.04 12.04
CA GLY A 154 -25.03 12.90 13.46
C GLY A 154 -23.70 12.22 13.76
N GLU A 155 -23.49 11.85 15.02
CA GLU A 155 -22.29 11.15 15.47
C GLU A 155 -22.44 9.65 15.27
N ILE A 156 -21.40 9.00 14.73
CA ILE A 156 -21.32 7.55 14.54
C ILE A 156 -20.12 6.97 15.27
N GLU A 157 -20.21 5.72 15.67
CA GLU A 157 -19.07 4.93 16.14
C GLU A 157 -18.46 4.18 14.95
N GLN A 158 -17.16 4.44 14.67
CA GLN A 158 -16.42 3.81 13.61
C GLN A 158 -15.30 2.95 14.19
N PRO A 159 -15.41 1.61 14.17
CA PRO A 159 -14.32 0.73 14.55
C PRO A 159 -13.21 0.79 13.51
N TRP A 160 -11.96 0.84 13.98
CA TRP A 160 -10.77 0.77 13.16
C TRP A 160 -9.92 -0.42 13.58
N TYR A 161 -9.61 -1.29 12.63
CA TYR A 161 -8.78 -2.46 12.85
C TYR A 161 -7.31 -2.16 12.49
N PHE A 162 -6.43 -2.27 13.47
CA PHE A 162 -4.99 -2.18 13.31
C PHE A 162 -4.44 -3.58 13.06
N PRO A 163 -3.90 -3.87 11.86
CA PRO A 163 -3.47 -5.22 11.51
C PRO A 163 -2.14 -5.60 12.15
N SER A 164 -2.04 -6.86 12.52
CA SER A 164 -0.78 -7.49 12.89
C SER A 164 0.12 -7.67 11.65
N ARG A 165 1.37 -8.08 11.90
CA ARG A 165 2.30 -8.46 10.81
C ARG A 165 1.79 -9.62 9.96
N ALA A 166 1.09 -10.58 10.57
CA ALA A 166 0.50 -11.70 9.86
C ALA A 166 -0.64 -11.26 8.95
N ASP A 167 -1.47 -10.32 9.41
CA ASP A 167 -2.60 -9.79 8.63
C ASP A 167 -2.13 -9.03 7.39
N CYS A 168 -1.00 -8.32 7.46
CA CYS A 168 -0.40 -7.69 6.28
C CYS A 168 -0.15 -8.72 5.17
N MET A 169 0.34 -9.89 5.54
CA MET A 169 0.71 -10.95 4.60
C MET A 169 -0.50 -11.74 4.06
N ALA A 170 -1.70 -11.52 4.59
CA ALA A 170 -2.92 -12.10 4.02
C ALA A 170 -3.26 -11.50 2.65
N CYS A 171 -2.96 -10.20 2.44
CA CYS A 171 -3.15 -9.49 1.17
C CYS A 171 -1.85 -9.41 0.36
N HIS A 172 -0.73 -9.14 1.01
CA HIS A 172 0.60 -9.03 0.39
C HIS A 172 1.21 -10.42 0.16
N THR A 173 0.69 -11.13 -0.82
CA THR A 173 1.04 -12.52 -1.11
C THR A 173 1.98 -12.64 -2.31
N ARG A 174 2.51 -13.83 -2.54
CA ARG A 174 3.31 -14.15 -3.73
C ARG A 174 2.52 -13.99 -5.03
N ALA A 175 1.20 -14.14 -4.99
CA ALA A 175 0.33 -13.96 -6.15
C ALA A 175 0.34 -12.52 -6.70
N THR A 176 0.74 -11.57 -5.88
CA THR A 176 0.83 -10.13 -6.20
C THR A 176 2.26 -9.60 -6.18
N ASP A 177 3.27 -10.49 -6.20
CA ASP A 177 4.66 -10.14 -5.94
C ASP A 177 4.85 -9.30 -4.67
N PHE A 178 3.94 -9.48 -3.70
CA PHE A 178 3.87 -8.81 -2.40
C PHE A 178 3.55 -7.31 -2.45
N VAL A 179 3.73 -6.61 -3.57
CA VAL A 179 3.55 -5.15 -3.68
C VAL A 179 2.23 -4.83 -4.38
N LEU A 180 1.30 -4.18 -3.68
CA LEU A 180 -0.06 -3.94 -4.18
C LEU A 180 -0.29 -2.55 -4.78
N GLY A 181 0.44 -1.54 -4.38
CA GLY A 181 0.19 -0.16 -4.81
C GLY A 181 1.02 0.27 -6.02
N PRO A 182 2.36 0.32 -5.89
CA PRO A 182 3.24 0.82 -6.95
C PRO A 182 3.33 -0.15 -8.14
N ASN A 183 2.48 0.08 -9.12
CA ASN A 183 2.52 -0.54 -10.44
C ASN A 183 2.15 0.52 -11.49
N THR A 184 2.42 0.25 -12.76
CA THR A 184 2.26 1.23 -13.83
C THR A 184 0.85 1.79 -13.92
N ARG A 185 -0.20 0.96 -13.84
CA ARG A 185 -1.59 1.44 -13.93
C ARG A 185 -2.00 2.37 -12.80
N GLN A 186 -1.51 2.11 -11.59
CA GLN A 186 -1.76 2.95 -10.41
C GLN A 186 -0.96 4.25 -10.42
N MET A 187 0.28 4.16 -10.88
CA MET A 187 1.26 5.25 -10.77
C MET A 187 1.26 6.19 -11.98
N ASN A 188 0.64 5.78 -13.11
CA ASN A 188 0.52 6.61 -14.29
C ASN A 188 -0.58 7.66 -14.10
N ARG A 189 -0.23 8.70 -13.36
CA ARG A 189 -1.07 9.86 -13.06
C ARG A 189 -0.21 11.11 -12.91
N LYS A 190 -0.86 12.26 -12.84
CA LYS A 190 -0.18 13.48 -12.44
C LYS A 190 0.32 13.33 -11.00
N LEU A 191 1.52 13.80 -10.73
CA LEU A 191 1.97 14.03 -9.38
C LEU A 191 1.00 15.04 -8.76
N ASP A 192 0.75 14.93 -7.44
CA ASP A 192 -0.19 15.76 -6.69
C ASP A 192 -0.26 17.22 -7.21
N PRO A 193 -1.42 17.87 -7.15
CA PRO A 193 -1.66 19.26 -7.63
C PRO A 193 -0.61 20.29 -7.17
N ALA A 194 0.00 20.10 -5.99
CA ALA A 194 1.10 20.93 -5.52
C ALA A 194 2.40 20.76 -6.33
N GLY A 195 2.58 19.62 -7.02
CA GLY A 195 3.75 19.29 -7.83
C GLY A 195 3.64 19.67 -9.33
N GLY A 196 2.55 20.29 -9.73
CA GLY A 196 2.30 20.71 -11.13
C GLY A 196 1.79 19.59 -12.03
N ASP A 197 1.73 19.85 -13.34
CA ASP A 197 1.18 18.93 -14.36
C ASP A 197 2.07 17.73 -14.72
N ALA A 198 3.18 17.54 -14.00
CA ALA A 198 4.14 16.48 -14.33
C ALA A 198 3.56 15.10 -14.03
N ASN A 199 3.71 14.15 -14.94
CA ASN A 199 3.39 12.76 -14.72
C ASN A 199 4.33 12.14 -13.68
N GLN A 200 3.77 11.39 -12.74
CA GLN A 200 4.51 10.79 -11.62
C GLN A 200 5.60 9.79 -12.09
N ILE A 201 5.30 8.89 -13.03
CA ILE A 201 6.28 7.94 -13.59
C ILE A 201 7.40 8.71 -14.30
N GLY A 202 7.04 9.72 -15.11
CA GLY A 202 8.02 10.57 -15.79
C GLY A 202 8.89 11.34 -14.80
N THR A 203 8.35 11.76 -13.66
CA THR A 203 9.11 12.40 -12.59
C THR A 203 10.08 11.42 -11.94
N PHE A 204 9.65 10.21 -11.62
CA PHE A 204 10.53 9.17 -11.06
C PHE A 204 11.65 8.79 -12.03
N ALA A 205 11.36 8.74 -13.33
CA ALA A 205 12.38 8.52 -14.36
C ALA A 205 13.43 9.65 -14.37
N ARG A 206 13.00 10.92 -14.34
CA ARG A 206 13.91 12.08 -14.28
C ARG A 206 14.76 12.13 -13.00
N LEU A 207 14.20 11.68 -11.87
CA LEU A 207 14.93 11.53 -10.61
C LEU A 207 15.91 10.34 -10.62
N GLY A 208 15.94 9.54 -11.69
CA GLY A 208 16.82 8.39 -11.81
C GLY A 208 16.44 7.23 -10.89
N MET A 209 15.19 7.16 -10.45
CA MET A 209 14.70 6.11 -9.54
C MET A 209 14.57 4.75 -10.21
N PHE A 210 14.50 4.67 -11.54
CA PHE A 210 14.38 3.41 -12.27
C PHE A 210 15.73 2.90 -12.78
N GLU A 211 15.94 1.58 -12.69
CA GLU A 211 17.04 0.88 -13.33
C GLU A 211 16.85 0.87 -14.88
N ASN A 212 15.62 0.58 -15.29
CA ASN A 212 15.18 0.50 -16.68
C ASN A 212 13.92 1.39 -16.84
N PRO A 213 14.08 2.72 -17.05
CA PRO A 213 12.93 3.61 -17.18
C PRO A 213 12.10 3.27 -18.42
N PRO A 214 10.82 3.73 -18.48
CA PRO A 214 9.98 3.56 -19.66
C PRO A 214 10.70 4.01 -20.93
N THR A 215 10.59 3.21 -21.99
CA THR A 215 11.19 3.52 -23.31
C THR A 215 10.23 4.24 -24.24
N ARG A 216 8.95 4.29 -23.89
CA ARG A 216 7.90 5.02 -24.63
C ARG A 216 7.29 6.14 -23.76
N PRO A 217 6.60 7.11 -24.38
CA PRO A 217 5.93 8.19 -23.65
C PRO A 217 5.01 7.66 -22.55
N VAL A 218 5.01 8.32 -21.38
CA VAL A 218 4.22 7.90 -20.24
C VAL A 218 2.70 7.99 -20.49
N GLU A 219 2.29 8.84 -21.42
CA GLU A 219 0.91 9.01 -21.87
C GLU A 219 0.38 7.77 -22.60
N GLU A 220 1.26 6.96 -23.17
CA GLU A 220 0.94 5.71 -23.87
C GLU A 220 0.93 4.49 -22.96
N LEU A 221 1.41 4.63 -21.72
CA LEU A 221 1.38 3.57 -20.75
C LEU A 221 -0.03 3.36 -20.21
N GLU A 222 -0.37 2.12 -19.86
CA GLU A 222 -1.66 1.82 -19.25
C GLU A 222 -1.86 2.58 -17.93
N ARG A 223 -3.13 2.97 -17.68
CA ARG A 223 -3.54 3.57 -16.41
C ARG A 223 -4.93 3.12 -16.01
N TYR A 224 -5.19 3.07 -14.72
CA TYR A 224 -6.57 3.03 -14.23
C TYR A 224 -7.27 4.37 -14.45
N PRO A 225 -8.61 4.38 -14.56
CA PRO A 225 -9.37 5.62 -14.47
C PRO A 225 -9.06 6.31 -13.13
N ASP A 226 -9.08 7.63 -13.12
CA ASP A 226 -8.94 8.39 -11.89
C ASP A 226 -10.23 8.28 -11.08
N TRP A 227 -10.17 7.60 -9.95
CA TRP A 227 -11.32 7.33 -9.09
C TRP A 227 -11.88 8.63 -8.49
N GLU A 228 -11.02 9.51 -8.02
CA GLU A 228 -11.40 10.76 -7.37
C GLU A 228 -12.03 11.75 -8.37
N ALA A 229 -11.46 11.84 -9.57
CA ALA A 229 -12.02 12.64 -10.64
C ALA A 229 -13.24 12.01 -11.34
N GLY A 230 -13.58 10.74 -10.99
CA GLY A 230 -14.64 10.00 -11.65
C GLY A 230 -14.41 9.83 -13.16
N SER A 231 -13.15 9.77 -13.60
CA SER A 231 -12.80 9.70 -15.02
C SER A 231 -13.05 8.30 -15.59
N GLY A 232 -13.51 8.24 -16.85
CA GLY A 232 -13.75 6.97 -17.53
C GLY A 232 -15.20 6.48 -17.46
N THR A 233 -15.44 5.26 -17.93
CA THR A 233 -16.76 4.63 -17.88
C THR A 233 -17.01 4.00 -16.51
N THR A 234 -18.29 3.83 -16.13
CA THR A 234 -18.67 3.13 -14.90
C THR A 234 -18.08 1.72 -14.85
N ASP A 235 -18.08 0.99 -15.98
CA ASP A 235 -17.45 -0.35 -16.08
C ASP A 235 -15.97 -0.29 -15.72
N ALA A 236 -15.21 0.65 -16.31
CA ALA A 236 -13.79 0.80 -16.04
C ALA A 236 -13.53 1.16 -14.56
N LEU A 237 -14.33 2.06 -13.97
CA LEU A 237 -14.23 2.42 -12.56
C LEU A 237 -14.47 1.23 -11.65
N VAL A 238 -15.58 0.50 -11.86
CA VAL A 238 -15.93 -0.69 -11.06
C VAL A 238 -14.84 -1.75 -11.18
N ARG A 239 -14.35 -2.03 -12.39
CA ARG A 239 -13.30 -3.02 -12.61
C ARG A 239 -11.97 -2.63 -11.97
N ALA A 240 -11.60 -1.36 -12.03
CA ALA A 240 -10.40 -0.87 -11.36
C ALA A 240 -10.54 -0.95 -9.83
N TYR A 241 -11.73 -0.64 -9.29
CA TYR A 241 -12.02 -0.82 -7.86
C TYR A 241 -11.90 -2.30 -7.44
N LEU A 242 -12.50 -3.21 -8.20
CA LEU A 242 -12.46 -4.66 -7.92
C LEU A 242 -11.03 -5.21 -8.02
N ASP A 243 -10.25 -4.74 -8.99
CA ASP A 243 -8.86 -5.15 -9.11
C ASP A 243 -8.04 -4.72 -7.89
N VAL A 244 -8.14 -3.47 -7.48
CA VAL A 244 -7.36 -2.93 -6.37
C VAL A 244 -7.78 -3.48 -5.01
N ASN A 245 -9.09 -3.73 -4.81
CA ASN A 245 -9.64 -4.08 -3.50
C ASN A 245 -9.89 -5.57 -3.30
N CYS A 246 -9.93 -6.37 -4.38
CA CYS A 246 -10.36 -7.76 -4.29
C CYS A 246 -9.47 -8.76 -5.06
N SER A 247 -8.79 -8.33 -6.15
CA SER A 247 -8.07 -9.26 -7.04
C SER A 247 -6.87 -9.94 -6.38
N PHE A 248 -6.27 -9.34 -5.35
CA PHE A 248 -5.18 -9.95 -4.60
C PHE A 248 -5.58 -11.28 -3.94
N CYS A 249 -6.88 -11.46 -3.62
CA CYS A 249 -7.47 -12.72 -3.22
C CYS A 249 -8.17 -13.42 -4.39
N HIS A 250 -8.95 -12.66 -5.19
CA HIS A 250 -9.80 -13.17 -6.26
C HIS A 250 -9.09 -13.10 -7.63
N SER A 251 -8.11 -13.97 -7.81
CA SER A 251 -7.36 -14.17 -9.04
C SER A 251 -6.88 -15.62 -9.13
N PRO A 252 -6.43 -16.11 -10.30
CA PRO A 252 -6.02 -17.52 -10.47
C PRO A 252 -4.93 -18.00 -9.51
N ALA A 253 -4.07 -17.10 -9.03
CA ALA A 253 -3.02 -17.40 -8.05
C ALA A 253 -3.36 -16.94 -6.63
N GLY A 254 -4.50 -16.29 -6.44
CA GLY A 254 -4.94 -15.76 -5.15
C GLY A 254 -5.55 -16.83 -4.24
N ILE A 255 -5.58 -16.52 -2.94
CA ILE A 255 -6.10 -17.45 -1.90
C ILE A 255 -7.63 -17.65 -1.98
N GLY A 256 -8.36 -16.72 -2.61
CA GLY A 256 -9.81 -16.79 -2.84
C GLY A 256 -10.22 -17.74 -3.96
N GLY A 257 -9.25 -18.42 -4.60
CA GLY A 257 -9.49 -19.37 -5.68
C GLY A 257 -9.56 -18.73 -7.07
N LYS A 258 -9.71 -19.57 -8.08
CA LYS A 258 -9.63 -19.16 -9.49
C LYS A 258 -10.80 -18.28 -9.97
N ARG A 259 -11.91 -18.28 -9.25
CA ARG A 259 -13.14 -17.57 -9.66
C ARG A 259 -13.85 -16.95 -8.45
N PRO A 260 -14.38 -15.74 -8.62
CA PRO A 260 -14.24 -14.88 -9.79
C PRO A 260 -12.80 -14.39 -9.98
N ASP A 261 -12.37 -14.13 -11.23
CA ASP A 261 -11.12 -13.43 -11.52
C ASP A 261 -11.42 -11.92 -11.67
N LEU A 262 -11.04 -11.15 -10.67
CA LEU A 262 -11.39 -9.73 -10.57
C LEU A 262 -10.29 -8.79 -11.07
N ARG A 263 -9.27 -9.34 -11.74
CA ARG A 263 -8.20 -8.51 -12.33
C ARG A 263 -8.74 -7.63 -13.46
N PHE A 264 -8.28 -6.40 -13.52
CA PHE A 264 -8.72 -5.37 -14.46
C PHE A 264 -8.66 -5.81 -15.93
N HIS A 265 -7.60 -6.50 -16.32
CA HIS A 265 -7.39 -6.94 -17.70
C HIS A 265 -8.15 -8.20 -18.10
N THR A 266 -8.74 -8.92 -17.15
CA THR A 266 -9.51 -10.14 -17.47
C THR A 266 -10.81 -9.75 -18.17
N PRO A 267 -11.10 -10.23 -19.39
CA PRO A 267 -12.33 -9.92 -20.08
C PRO A 267 -13.57 -10.27 -19.24
N LEU A 268 -14.60 -9.42 -19.23
CA LEU A 268 -15.80 -9.58 -18.37
C LEU A 268 -16.42 -10.98 -18.45
N LYS A 269 -16.51 -11.55 -19.66
CA LYS A 269 -17.02 -12.92 -19.90
C LYS A 269 -16.16 -14.04 -19.27
N GLU A 270 -14.90 -13.73 -18.92
CA GLU A 270 -13.95 -14.69 -18.35
C GLU A 270 -13.81 -14.54 -16.84
N THR A 271 -14.34 -13.47 -16.28
CA THR A 271 -14.27 -13.17 -14.84
C THR A 271 -15.13 -14.12 -13.99
N ALA A 272 -16.17 -14.72 -14.57
CA ALA A 272 -17.24 -15.42 -13.86
C ALA A 272 -18.04 -14.54 -12.86
N MET A 273 -18.09 -13.23 -13.09
CA MET A 273 -18.99 -12.32 -12.38
C MET A 273 -20.38 -12.27 -13.00
N VAL A 274 -20.48 -12.56 -14.29
CA VAL A 274 -21.74 -12.64 -15.02
C VAL A 274 -21.88 -14.03 -15.62
N GLY A 275 -23.06 -14.63 -15.45
CA GLY A 275 -23.42 -15.95 -15.96
C GLY A 275 -23.98 -15.91 -17.35
#